data_bb75cfb0e3d3166c2293e63c819c0a03
#
_entry.id   bb75cfb0e3d3166c2293e63c819c0a03
#
_cell.length_a   1.000
_cell.length_b   1.000
_cell.length_c   1.000
_cell.angle_alpha   90.00
_cell.angle_beta   90.00
_cell.angle_gamma   90.00
#
_symmetry.space_group_name_H-M   'P 1'
#
loop_
_entity.id
_entity.type
_entity.pdbx_description
1 polymer ?
#
loop_
_entity_poly.entity_id
_entity_poly.type
_entity_poly.pdbx_seq_one_letter_code
_entity_poly.pdbx_strand_id
1 'polypeptide(L)'
;MLVSSGGNRSGNLYSTEVVDLKSGKIFSMAPLGRRTANATGGLLDGLPVICGGSNDMIHSIAKDQSKFLGQLSVKRHWAASVVLSNNTLWVTGGFDQSCNDLKTTEFVTKDGQTSQGPDLPLPLCGHSIVPLNSGAFILIGGSGGDMSATHFYEEKKGWRPGPNLKNGRYDHTAGVLTDRVSTKTYIVAVGGEWPAGSSLEYLEYPGSNDWMKGKPTHSSLDLLQLESHLFMF
;
A
#
# COMPACT_ATOMS: atom_id res chain seq x y z
N MET A 1 4.12 7.85 -12.76
CA MET A 1 3.58 8.97 -11.97
C MET A 1 3.44 8.45 -10.55
N LEU A 2 3.94 9.19 -9.57
CA LEU A 2 3.76 8.93 -8.15
C LEU A 2 3.03 10.11 -7.55
N VAL A 3 2.05 9.89 -6.69
CA VAL A 3 1.32 10.98 -6.01
C VAL A 3 1.61 10.88 -4.51
N SER A 4 2.02 12.00 -3.93
CA SER A 4 2.17 12.17 -2.49
C SER A 4 1.13 13.14 -1.97
N SER A 5 0.50 12.84 -0.86
CA SER A 5 -0.58 13.65 -0.31
C SER A 5 -0.64 13.54 1.20
N GLY A 6 -0.94 14.66 1.86
CA GLY A 6 -1.21 14.68 3.28
C GLY A 6 0.01 14.93 4.15
N GLY A 7 -0.06 14.45 5.37
CA GLY A 7 0.73 14.87 6.49
C GLY A 7 2.12 14.32 6.64
N ASN A 8 2.79 14.85 7.65
CA ASN A 8 4.08 14.42 8.12
C ASN A 8 4.06 14.25 9.65
N ARG A 9 5.19 13.89 10.23
CA ARG A 9 5.34 13.76 11.69
C ARG A 9 4.98 15.03 12.49
N SER A 10 4.99 16.19 11.82
CA SER A 10 4.67 17.50 12.45
C SER A 10 3.20 17.88 12.35
N GLY A 11 2.39 17.13 11.64
CA GLY A 11 0.94 17.36 11.52
C GLY A 11 0.31 16.96 10.21
N ASN A 12 -0.98 17.15 10.16
CA ASN A 12 -1.79 16.87 8.98
C ASN A 12 -1.63 17.98 7.94
N LEU A 13 -1.49 17.64 6.68
CA LEU A 13 -1.31 18.58 5.57
C LEU A 13 -2.46 18.50 4.57
N TYR A 14 -2.62 19.58 3.80
CA TYR A 14 -3.50 19.64 2.63
C TYR A 14 -2.76 19.35 1.32
N SER A 15 -1.43 19.55 1.31
CA SER A 15 -0.63 19.53 0.08
C SER A 15 -0.71 18.21 -0.64
N THR A 16 -0.72 18.29 -1.95
CA THR A 16 -0.66 17.16 -2.86
C THR A 16 0.34 17.44 -3.95
N GLU A 17 1.21 16.49 -4.20
CA GLU A 17 2.27 16.58 -5.19
C GLU A 17 2.27 15.34 -6.07
N VAL A 18 2.70 15.53 -7.31
CA VAL A 18 2.95 14.42 -8.24
C VAL A 18 4.40 14.44 -8.68
N VAL A 19 5.02 13.26 -8.69
CA VAL A 19 6.36 13.06 -9.22
C VAL A 19 6.25 12.40 -10.58
N ASP A 20 6.83 13.03 -11.59
CA ASP A 20 7.06 12.40 -12.88
C ASP A 20 8.30 11.51 -12.78
N LEU A 21 8.10 10.20 -12.77
CA LEU A 21 9.18 9.24 -12.60
C LEU A 21 10.18 9.21 -13.77
N LYS A 22 9.83 9.72 -14.94
CA LYS A 22 10.75 9.80 -16.08
C LYS A 22 11.71 10.96 -15.96
N SER A 23 11.20 12.13 -15.55
CA SER A 23 12.00 13.36 -15.45
C SER A 23 12.48 13.68 -14.04
N GLY A 24 11.95 12.99 -13.01
CA GLY A 24 12.17 13.31 -11.59
C GLY A 24 11.53 14.63 -11.14
N LYS A 25 10.78 15.31 -11.99
CA LYS A 25 10.17 16.60 -11.66
C LYS A 25 8.96 16.42 -10.75
N ILE A 26 8.83 17.35 -9.80
CA ILE A 26 7.71 17.41 -8.86
C ILE A 26 6.80 18.57 -9.26
N PHE A 27 5.51 18.30 -9.27
CA PHE A 27 4.46 19.29 -9.58
C PHE A 27 3.44 19.29 -8.45
N SER A 28 3.05 20.49 -8.00
CA SER A 28 1.92 20.61 -7.08
C SER A 28 0.61 20.30 -7.80
N MET A 29 -0.28 19.64 -7.07
CA MET A 29 -1.66 19.40 -7.50
C MET A 29 -2.63 20.17 -6.59
N ALA A 30 -3.92 20.10 -6.89
CA ALA A 30 -4.94 20.71 -6.06
C ALA A 30 -4.85 20.17 -4.62
N PRO A 31 -4.92 21.06 -3.61
CA PRO A 31 -4.89 20.63 -2.22
C PRO A 31 -6.12 19.80 -1.86
N LEU A 32 -5.99 18.94 -0.88
CA LEU A 32 -7.10 18.20 -0.28
C LEU A 32 -8.11 19.18 0.37
N GLY A 33 -9.38 18.86 0.32
CA GLY A 33 -10.43 19.64 1.01
C GLY A 33 -10.31 19.61 2.53
N ARG A 34 -9.62 18.61 3.10
CA ARG A 34 -9.29 18.48 4.52
C ARG A 34 -7.87 17.98 4.71
N ARG A 35 -7.27 18.41 5.81
CA ARG A 35 -5.98 17.89 6.25
C ARG A 35 -6.08 16.40 6.56
N THR A 36 -5.10 15.64 6.11
CA THR A 36 -4.97 14.23 6.46
C THR A 36 -3.51 13.83 6.70
N ALA A 37 -3.33 12.73 7.37
CA ALA A 37 -2.06 12.03 7.53
C ALA A 37 -2.35 10.53 7.60
N ASN A 38 -1.40 9.70 7.21
CA ASN A 38 -1.54 8.23 7.24
C ASN A 38 -2.77 7.73 6.47
N ALA A 39 -3.06 8.42 5.35
CA ALA A 39 -4.09 8.03 4.40
C ALA A 39 -3.54 6.96 3.45
N THR A 40 -4.43 6.32 2.73
CA THR A 40 -4.09 5.38 1.66
C THR A 40 -4.81 5.76 0.37
N GLY A 41 -4.51 5.12 -0.75
CA GLY A 41 -5.18 5.43 -2.01
C GLY A 41 -4.66 4.65 -3.21
N GLY A 42 -5.07 5.07 -4.39
CA GLY A 42 -4.67 4.45 -5.66
C GLY A 42 -5.10 5.28 -6.86
N LEU A 43 -4.81 4.77 -8.05
CA LEU A 43 -5.24 5.40 -9.31
C LEU A 43 -6.49 4.70 -9.82
N LEU A 44 -7.63 5.39 -9.82
CA LEU A 44 -8.87 4.90 -10.42
C LEU A 44 -9.16 5.70 -11.70
N ASP A 45 -9.27 5.03 -12.84
CA ASP A 45 -9.39 5.65 -14.18
C ASP A 45 -8.31 6.74 -14.43
N GLY A 46 -7.10 6.51 -13.92
CA GLY A 46 -5.99 7.46 -14.07
C GLY A 46 -6.02 8.67 -13.14
N LEU A 47 -7.03 8.80 -12.28
CA LEU A 47 -7.12 9.85 -11.26
C LEU A 47 -6.68 9.30 -9.90
N PRO A 48 -5.81 10.00 -9.17
CA PRO A 48 -5.51 9.68 -7.79
C PRO A 48 -6.77 9.77 -6.92
N VAL A 49 -7.05 8.69 -6.19
CA VAL A 49 -8.08 8.65 -5.15
C VAL A 49 -7.38 8.39 -3.83
N ILE A 50 -7.64 9.25 -2.86
CA ILE A 50 -7.06 9.19 -1.52
C ILE A 50 -8.19 9.03 -0.52
N CYS A 51 -8.02 8.16 0.46
CA CYS A 51 -9.03 7.89 1.47
C CYS A 51 -8.44 7.60 2.84
N GLY A 52 -9.23 7.87 3.86
CA GLY A 52 -8.88 7.57 5.24
C GLY A 52 -7.83 8.50 5.84
N GLY A 53 -7.03 7.94 6.73
CA GLY A 53 -6.06 8.66 7.53
C GLY A 53 -6.72 9.39 8.72
N SER A 54 -6.31 10.63 8.98
CA SER A 54 -6.85 11.43 10.09
C SER A 54 -8.35 11.74 9.96
N ASN A 55 -8.98 11.35 8.86
CA ASN A 55 -10.41 11.44 8.61
C ASN A 55 -10.89 10.19 7.84
N ASP A 56 -12.18 10.13 7.54
CA ASP A 56 -12.82 9.04 6.79
C ASP A 56 -13.12 9.39 5.33
N MET A 57 -12.70 10.56 4.87
CA MET A 57 -13.08 11.10 3.56
C MET A 57 -12.39 10.40 2.40
N ILE A 58 -13.09 10.37 1.28
CA ILE A 58 -12.60 9.91 -0.02
C ILE A 58 -12.55 11.12 -0.96
N HIS A 59 -11.39 11.37 -1.53
CA HIS A 59 -11.16 12.45 -2.47
C HIS A 59 -10.52 11.94 -3.75
N SER A 60 -10.97 12.43 -4.91
CA SER A 60 -10.18 12.35 -6.14
C SER A 60 -9.42 13.67 -6.34
N ILE A 61 -8.26 13.59 -6.96
CA ILE A 61 -7.36 14.71 -7.14
C ILE A 61 -7.02 14.86 -8.62
N ALA A 62 -7.40 15.98 -9.20
CA ALA A 62 -6.95 16.43 -10.51
C ALA A 62 -5.92 17.56 -10.35
N LYS A 63 -5.33 18.01 -11.44
CA LYS A 63 -4.31 19.05 -11.42
C LYS A 63 -4.76 20.31 -10.69
N ASP A 64 -5.97 20.78 -10.98
CA ASP A 64 -6.47 22.09 -10.52
C ASP A 64 -7.66 21.95 -9.56
N GLN A 65 -8.11 20.74 -9.25
CA GLN A 65 -9.29 20.51 -8.43
C GLN A 65 -9.18 19.20 -7.65
N SER A 66 -9.47 19.26 -6.35
CA SER A 66 -9.81 18.07 -5.56
C SER A 66 -11.32 17.98 -5.40
N LYS A 67 -11.86 16.79 -5.53
CA LYS A 67 -13.30 16.54 -5.42
C LYS A 67 -13.55 15.56 -4.28
N PHE A 68 -14.42 15.95 -3.36
CA PHE A 68 -14.98 15.02 -2.38
C PHE A 68 -15.90 14.01 -3.10
N LEU A 69 -15.67 12.74 -2.87
CA LEU A 69 -16.44 11.66 -3.49
C LEU A 69 -17.38 10.99 -2.49
N GLY A 70 -16.97 10.83 -1.23
CA GLY A 70 -17.72 10.11 -0.22
C GLY A 70 -16.89 9.87 1.03
N GLN A 71 -17.32 8.90 1.83
CA GLN A 71 -16.68 8.54 3.10
C GLN A 71 -16.57 7.02 3.23
N LEU A 72 -15.50 6.57 3.88
CA LEU A 72 -15.38 5.21 4.37
C LEU A 72 -16.41 4.98 5.49
N SER A 73 -16.87 3.76 5.64
CA SER A 73 -17.80 3.39 6.72
C SER A 73 -17.13 3.45 8.09
N VAL A 74 -15.80 3.26 8.12
CA VAL A 74 -14.96 3.34 9.31
C VAL A 74 -13.75 4.19 9.01
N LYS A 75 -13.47 5.16 9.88
CA LYS A 75 -12.21 5.92 9.82
C LYS A 75 -11.03 4.98 10.06
N ARG A 76 -10.02 5.06 9.16
CA ARG A 76 -8.87 4.15 9.15
C ARG A 76 -7.58 4.93 9.03
N HIS A 77 -6.72 4.81 10.04
CA HIS A 77 -5.33 5.26 9.98
C HIS A 77 -4.43 4.07 9.61
N TRP A 78 -3.33 4.32 8.90
CA TRP A 78 -2.36 3.30 8.51
C TRP A 78 -3.00 2.05 7.88
N ALA A 79 -4.06 2.26 7.12
CA ALA A 79 -4.63 1.25 6.25
C ALA A 79 -3.74 1.07 5.02
N ALA A 80 -3.75 -0.12 4.45
CA ALA A 80 -3.18 -0.34 3.13
C ALA A 80 -4.27 -0.38 2.06
N SER A 81 -3.90 -0.18 0.80
CA SER A 81 -4.84 -0.32 -0.30
C SER A 81 -4.20 -0.84 -1.58
N VAL A 82 -5.01 -1.40 -2.44
CA VAL A 82 -4.62 -1.89 -3.75
C VAL A 82 -5.74 -1.67 -4.76
N VAL A 83 -5.38 -1.32 -5.98
CA VAL A 83 -6.35 -1.20 -7.09
C VAL A 83 -6.57 -2.56 -7.72
N LEU A 84 -7.81 -2.98 -7.80
CA LEU A 84 -8.24 -4.24 -8.41
C LEU A 84 -8.36 -4.09 -9.93
N SER A 85 -8.38 -5.21 -10.66
CA SER A 85 -8.53 -5.24 -12.12
C SER A 85 -9.83 -4.65 -12.64
N ASN A 86 -10.87 -4.61 -11.82
CA ASN A 86 -12.15 -3.97 -12.10
C ASN A 86 -12.17 -2.45 -11.79
N ASN A 87 -11.00 -1.85 -11.56
CA ASN A 87 -10.85 -0.44 -11.25
C ASN A 87 -11.55 0.00 -9.93
N THR A 88 -11.53 -0.86 -8.95
CA THR A 88 -12.00 -0.61 -7.59
C THR A 88 -10.81 -0.56 -6.64
N LEU A 89 -10.78 0.36 -5.70
CA LEU A 89 -9.77 0.42 -4.66
C LEU A 89 -10.21 -0.49 -3.50
N TRP A 90 -9.38 -1.44 -3.13
CA TRP A 90 -9.57 -2.27 -1.95
C TRP A 90 -8.74 -1.70 -0.80
N VAL A 91 -9.42 -1.16 0.21
CA VAL A 91 -8.83 -0.57 1.43
C VAL A 91 -8.89 -1.60 2.54
N THR A 92 -7.75 -1.90 3.17
CA THR A 92 -7.62 -3.02 4.10
C THR A 92 -7.10 -2.57 5.46
N GLY A 93 -7.71 -3.07 6.54
CA GLY A 93 -7.23 -2.87 7.91
C GLY A 93 -7.10 -1.41 8.34
N GLY A 94 -5.98 -1.10 8.95
CA GLY A 94 -5.74 0.16 9.65
C GLY A 94 -6.19 0.12 11.10
N PHE A 95 -6.17 1.25 11.80
CA PHE A 95 -6.79 1.35 13.11
C PHE A 95 -7.86 2.45 13.17
N ASP A 96 -8.84 2.28 14.05
CA ASP A 96 -9.95 3.20 14.24
C ASP A 96 -9.61 4.39 15.16
N GLN A 97 -10.59 5.23 15.46
CA GLN A 97 -10.41 6.38 16.36
C GLN A 97 -10.09 6.00 17.82
N SER A 98 -10.40 4.78 18.20
CA SER A 98 -10.13 4.23 19.53
C SER A 98 -8.80 3.48 19.60
N CYS A 99 -7.98 3.58 18.54
CA CYS A 99 -6.71 2.86 18.39
C CYS A 99 -6.86 1.33 18.40
N ASN A 100 -8.00 0.80 17.95
CA ASN A 100 -8.15 -0.62 17.73
C ASN A 100 -7.75 -0.99 16.29
N ASP A 101 -6.88 -1.96 16.14
CA ASP A 101 -6.56 -2.52 14.84
C ASP A 101 -7.79 -3.16 14.19
N LEU A 102 -7.93 -2.93 12.90
CA LEU A 102 -9.08 -3.38 12.11
C LEU A 102 -8.73 -4.60 11.26
N LYS A 103 -9.62 -5.60 11.27
CA LYS A 103 -9.59 -6.67 10.27
C LYS A 103 -10.53 -6.41 9.10
N THR A 104 -11.46 -5.46 9.25
CA THR A 104 -12.43 -5.13 8.21
C THR A 104 -11.77 -4.45 7.03
N THR A 105 -12.36 -4.63 5.86
CA THR A 105 -11.91 -4.01 4.62
C THR A 105 -13.08 -3.37 3.88
N GLU A 106 -12.79 -2.44 2.99
CA GLU A 106 -13.79 -1.76 2.17
C GLU A 106 -13.34 -1.66 0.73
N PHE A 107 -14.27 -1.87 -0.20
CA PHE A 107 -14.10 -1.51 -1.60
C PHE A 107 -14.59 -0.10 -1.82
N VAL A 108 -13.83 0.68 -2.59
CA VAL A 108 -14.16 2.06 -2.96
C VAL A 108 -14.17 2.17 -4.48
N THR A 109 -15.31 2.60 -5.04
CA THR A 109 -15.43 2.86 -6.47
C THR A 109 -14.93 4.26 -6.82
N LYS A 110 -14.69 4.54 -8.10
CA LYS A 110 -14.30 5.86 -8.60
C LYS A 110 -15.29 6.98 -8.26
N ASP A 111 -16.55 6.63 -8.02
CA ASP A 111 -17.60 7.59 -7.65
C ASP A 111 -17.75 7.74 -6.13
N GLY A 112 -16.86 7.11 -5.35
CA GLY A 112 -16.83 7.21 -3.90
C GLY A 112 -17.86 6.31 -3.17
N GLN A 113 -18.51 5.39 -3.89
CA GLN A 113 -19.36 4.39 -3.25
C GLN A 113 -18.49 3.37 -2.52
N THR A 114 -18.94 2.97 -1.34
CA THR A 114 -18.24 1.99 -0.51
C THR A 114 -19.07 0.73 -0.33
N SER A 115 -18.39 -0.40 -0.23
CA SER A 115 -19.01 -1.69 0.16
C SER A 115 -18.02 -2.50 0.97
N GLN A 116 -18.52 -3.38 1.82
CA GLN A 116 -17.67 -4.24 2.63
C GLN A 116 -16.92 -5.24 1.75
N GLY A 117 -15.62 -5.36 2.01
CA GLY A 117 -14.73 -6.38 1.44
C GLY A 117 -14.56 -7.56 2.40
N PRO A 118 -13.77 -8.59 1.98
CA PRO A 118 -13.45 -9.73 2.83
C PRO A 118 -12.55 -9.29 3.99
N ASP A 119 -12.87 -9.75 5.20
CA ASP A 119 -12.05 -9.48 6.38
C ASP A 119 -10.62 -10.01 6.21
N LEU A 120 -9.63 -9.30 6.77
CA LEU A 120 -8.27 -9.79 6.94
C LEU A 120 -8.24 -10.99 7.88
N PRO A 121 -7.21 -11.86 7.80
CA PRO A 121 -7.07 -13.01 8.70
C PRO A 121 -6.92 -12.59 10.17
N LEU A 122 -6.41 -11.39 10.42
CA LEU A 122 -6.25 -10.79 11.75
C LEU A 122 -6.35 -9.26 11.66
N PRO A 123 -6.65 -8.55 12.77
CA PRO A 123 -6.61 -7.10 12.80
C PRO A 123 -5.18 -6.59 12.58
N LEU A 124 -4.97 -5.64 11.66
CA LEU A 124 -3.66 -5.12 11.28
C LEU A 124 -3.70 -3.64 10.93
N CYS A 125 -2.62 -2.92 11.28
CA CYS A 125 -2.31 -1.61 10.72
C CYS A 125 -0.84 -1.55 10.27
N GLY A 126 -0.46 -0.59 9.41
CA GLY A 126 0.90 -0.45 8.91
C GLY A 126 1.42 -1.66 8.11
N HIS A 127 0.53 -2.51 7.63
CA HIS A 127 0.85 -3.62 6.72
C HIS A 127 0.93 -3.14 5.28
N SER A 128 1.48 -3.97 4.41
CA SER A 128 1.40 -3.77 2.96
C SER A 128 0.53 -4.85 2.32
N ILE A 129 -0.21 -4.49 1.26
CA ILE A 129 -0.91 -5.42 0.38
C ILE A 129 -0.43 -5.23 -1.06
N VAL A 130 -0.01 -6.30 -1.70
CA VAL A 130 0.64 -6.25 -3.01
C VAL A 130 -0.10 -7.16 -4.00
N PRO A 131 -0.49 -6.66 -5.18
CA PRO A 131 -1.10 -7.49 -6.21
C PRO A 131 -0.06 -8.38 -6.88
N LEU A 132 -0.47 -9.60 -7.21
CA LEU A 132 0.34 -10.59 -7.92
C LEU A 132 -0.23 -10.84 -9.32
N ASN A 133 0.60 -11.25 -10.27
CA ASN A 133 0.22 -11.43 -11.67
C ASN A 133 -0.92 -12.45 -11.90
N SER A 134 -1.20 -13.29 -10.92
CA SER A 134 -2.26 -14.31 -10.97
C SER A 134 -3.65 -13.82 -10.57
N GLY A 135 -3.82 -12.52 -10.26
CA GLY A 135 -5.03 -11.99 -9.62
C GLY A 135 -5.13 -12.33 -8.13
N ALA A 136 -4.06 -12.88 -7.56
CA ALA A 136 -3.89 -13.06 -6.13
C ALA A 136 -3.26 -11.80 -5.51
N PHE A 137 -3.27 -11.74 -4.19
CA PHE A 137 -2.62 -10.68 -3.41
C PHE A 137 -1.76 -11.30 -2.32
N ILE A 138 -0.76 -10.57 -1.86
CA ILE A 138 -0.02 -10.91 -0.65
C ILE A 138 -0.12 -9.77 0.35
N LEU A 139 -0.51 -10.11 1.57
CA LEU A 139 -0.49 -9.28 2.77
C LEU A 139 0.83 -9.51 3.47
N ILE A 140 1.52 -8.46 3.87
CA ILE A 140 2.88 -8.54 4.40
C ILE A 140 2.96 -7.72 5.69
N GLY A 141 3.39 -8.35 6.79
CA GLY A 141 3.68 -7.69 8.05
C GLY A 141 2.50 -6.93 8.66
N GLY A 142 2.81 -5.83 9.32
CA GLY A 142 1.86 -4.99 10.03
C GLY A 142 1.90 -5.19 11.54
N SER A 143 1.44 -4.21 12.28
CA SER A 143 1.21 -4.27 13.73
C SER A 143 -0.13 -4.96 14.01
N GLY A 144 -0.35 -5.46 15.22
CA GLY A 144 -1.59 -6.13 15.64
C GLY A 144 -1.47 -7.66 15.76
N GLY A 145 -0.34 -8.24 15.33
CA GLY A 145 -0.07 -9.66 15.42
C GLY A 145 1.41 -9.99 15.24
N ASP A 146 1.70 -11.13 14.63
CA ASP A 146 3.08 -11.48 14.24
C ASP A 146 3.48 -10.61 13.04
N MET A 147 4.32 -9.60 13.28
CA MET A 147 4.81 -8.65 12.28
C MET A 147 5.64 -9.31 11.16
N SER A 148 6.04 -10.56 11.32
CA SER A 148 6.71 -11.34 10.27
C SER A 148 5.75 -12.11 9.38
N ALA A 149 4.49 -12.23 9.77
CA ALA A 149 3.50 -13.03 9.05
C ALA A 149 3.20 -12.46 7.66
N THR A 150 3.02 -13.37 6.71
CA THR A 150 2.46 -13.03 5.39
C THR A 150 1.27 -13.93 5.09
N HIS A 151 0.35 -13.43 4.29
CA HIS A 151 -0.82 -14.20 3.87
C HIS A 151 -1.11 -13.95 2.39
N PHE A 152 -1.37 -15.00 1.66
CA PHE A 152 -1.88 -14.91 0.30
C PHE A 152 -3.41 -14.86 0.30
N TYR A 153 -3.97 -14.08 -0.59
CA TYR A 153 -5.41 -14.02 -0.85
C TYR A 153 -5.71 -14.35 -2.31
N GLU A 154 -6.67 -15.22 -2.51
CA GLU A 154 -7.27 -15.51 -3.81
C GLU A 154 -8.79 -15.42 -3.66
N GLU A 155 -9.48 -14.69 -4.55
CA GLU A 155 -10.92 -14.40 -4.42
C GLU A 155 -11.77 -15.65 -4.16
N LYS A 156 -11.47 -16.76 -4.83
CA LYS A 156 -12.25 -18.00 -4.70
C LYS A 156 -11.83 -18.90 -3.53
N LYS A 157 -10.64 -18.69 -2.97
CA LYS A 157 -10.03 -19.54 -1.94
C LYS A 157 -9.92 -18.86 -0.58
N GLY A 158 -10.03 -17.51 -0.55
CA GLY A 158 -9.81 -16.72 0.65
C GLY A 158 -8.32 -16.62 1.03
N TRP A 159 -8.08 -16.35 2.29
CA TRP A 159 -6.74 -16.19 2.86
C TRP A 159 -6.09 -17.55 3.16
N ARG A 160 -4.79 -17.63 2.90
CA ARG A 160 -3.93 -18.73 3.35
C ARG A 160 -2.59 -18.18 3.86
N PRO A 161 -1.95 -18.83 4.85
CA PRO A 161 -0.61 -18.43 5.29
C PRO A 161 0.41 -18.46 4.15
N GLY A 162 1.32 -17.50 4.17
CA GLY A 162 2.53 -17.45 3.36
C GLY A 162 3.78 -17.68 4.21
N PRO A 163 4.99 -17.67 3.62
CA PRO A 163 6.24 -17.78 4.35
C PRO A 163 6.51 -16.50 5.16
N ASN A 164 6.94 -16.64 6.41
CA ASN A 164 7.24 -15.51 7.27
C ASN A 164 8.50 -14.74 6.80
N LEU A 165 8.46 -13.43 6.95
CA LEU A 165 9.64 -12.57 6.86
C LEU A 165 10.72 -13.00 7.86
N LYS A 166 11.98 -12.72 7.58
CA LYS A 166 13.07 -12.93 8.53
C LYS A 166 13.08 -11.90 9.66
N ASN A 167 12.59 -10.69 9.35
CA ASN A 167 12.41 -9.62 10.33
C ASN A 167 10.99 -9.09 10.22
N GLY A 168 10.24 -9.13 11.32
CA GLY A 168 8.92 -8.51 11.39
C GLY A 168 9.02 -7.01 11.10
N ARG A 169 7.98 -6.45 10.47
CA ARG A 169 7.95 -5.03 10.08
C ARG A 169 6.54 -4.50 9.98
N TYR A 170 6.40 -3.22 10.27
CA TYR A 170 5.21 -2.40 9.97
C TYR A 170 5.66 -1.05 9.39
N ASP A 171 4.76 -0.27 8.80
CA ASP A 171 5.06 0.99 8.10
C ASP A 171 6.19 0.85 7.06
N HIS A 172 6.24 -0.31 6.43
CA HIS A 172 7.17 -0.63 5.36
C HIS A 172 6.52 -0.47 3.99
N THR A 173 7.35 -0.44 2.97
CA THR A 173 6.92 -0.48 1.58
C THR A 173 7.14 -1.87 1.01
N ALA A 174 6.20 -2.35 0.20
CA ALA A 174 6.34 -3.59 -0.53
C ALA A 174 5.86 -3.45 -1.99
N GLY A 175 6.37 -4.32 -2.86
CA GLY A 175 6.01 -4.33 -4.27
C GLY A 175 6.49 -5.58 -4.98
N VAL A 176 6.13 -5.70 -6.26
CA VAL A 176 6.59 -6.78 -7.15
C VAL A 176 7.63 -6.23 -8.10
N LEU A 177 8.72 -6.96 -8.25
CA LEU A 177 9.78 -6.67 -9.21
C LEU A 177 9.97 -7.86 -10.12
N THR A 178 10.10 -7.63 -11.42
CA THR A 178 10.47 -8.67 -12.38
C THR A 178 11.86 -8.37 -12.93
N ASP A 179 12.76 -9.32 -12.76
CA ASP A 179 14.09 -9.27 -13.38
C ASP A 179 13.95 -9.49 -14.88
N ARG A 180 14.39 -8.52 -15.66
CA ARG A 180 14.28 -8.55 -17.13
C ARG A 180 15.17 -9.59 -17.80
N VAL A 181 16.24 -10.02 -17.13
CA VAL A 181 17.19 -10.98 -17.68
C VAL A 181 16.75 -12.40 -17.37
N SER A 182 16.49 -12.71 -16.12
CA SER A 182 16.05 -14.04 -15.67
C SER A 182 14.56 -14.27 -15.82
N THR A 183 13.76 -13.22 -16.08
CA THR A 183 12.29 -13.21 -16.09
C THR A 183 11.63 -13.66 -14.77
N LYS A 184 12.43 -13.78 -13.72
CA LYS A 184 11.94 -14.13 -12.38
C LYS A 184 11.23 -12.95 -11.74
N THR A 185 10.17 -13.25 -11.02
CA THR A 185 9.40 -12.26 -10.25
C THR A 185 9.73 -12.38 -8.78
N TYR A 186 9.92 -11.24 -8.15
CA TYR A 186 10.22 -11.13 -6.72
C TYR A 186 9.20 -10.22 -6.04
N ILE A 187 8.73 -10.65 -4.88
CA ILE A 187 8.02 -9.79 -3.94
C ILE A 187 9.08 -9.20 -3.03
N VAL A 188 9.08 -7.88 -2.86
CA VAL A 188 10.11 -7.16 -2.10
C VAL A 188 9.46 -6.37 -0.98
N ALA A 189 10.04 -6.42 0.22
CA ALA A 189 9.65 -5.63 1.37
C ALA A 189 10.84 -4.80 1.86
N VAL A 190 10.68 -3.49 2.00
CA VAL A 190 11.76 -2.54 2.26
C VAL A 190 11.44 -1.63 3.43
N GLY A 191 12.40 -1.47 4.33
CA GLY A 191 12.30 -0.56 5.46
C GLY A 191 11.26 -0.98 6.49
N GLY A 192 10.62 0.00 7.08
CA GLY A 192 9.64 -0.17 8.15
C GLY A 192 10.24 0.05 9.54
N GLU A 193 9.37 0.00 10.53
CA GLU A 193 9.75 0.09 11.93
C GLU A 193 9.86 -1.32 12.55
N TRP A 194 10.51 -1.38 13.68
CA TRP A 194 10.82 -2.49 14.58
C TRP A 194 10.54 -3.93 14.09
N PRO A 195 11.56 -4.78 14.06
CA PRO A 195 13.00 -4.52 14.19
C PRO A 195 13.70 -4.26 12.85
N ALA A 196 12.91 -4.13 11.75
CA ALA A 196 13.41 -4.19 10.38
C ALA A 196 14.37 -3.05 9.99
N GLY A 197 14.13 -1.82 10.48
CA GLY A 197 14.97 -0.67 10.16
C GLY A 197 15.15 -0.46 8.66
N SER A 198 16.38 -0.31 8.20
CA SER A 198 16.73 -0.13 6.78
C SER A 198 16.87 -1.44 5.99
N SER A 199 16.38 -2.56 6.50
CA SER A 199 16.56 -3.87 5.85
C SER A 199 15.64 -4.05 4.65
N LEU A 200 16.11 -4.87 3.70
CA LEU A 200 15.35 -5.32 2.54
C LEU A 200 15.24 -6.84 2.60
N GLU A 201 14.04 -7.34 2.31
CA GLU A 201 13.81 -8.77 2.12
C GLU A 201 13.06 -8.99 0.81
N TYR A 202 13.29 -10.15 0.18
CA TYR A 202 12.62 -10.52 -1.06
C TYR A 202 12.27 -12.00 -1.08
N LEU A 203 11.20 -12.31 -1.79
CA LEU A 203 10.69 -13.67 -2.02
C LEU A 203 10.57 -13.90 -3.53
N GLU A 204 11.24 -14.91 -4.10
CA GLU A 204 11.01 -15.32 -5.49
C GLU A 204 9.61 -15.96 -5.61
N TYR A 205 8.75 -15.41 -6.47
CA TYR A 205 7.36 -15.85 -6.60
C TYR A 205 6.94 -15.99 -8.08
N PRO A 206 6.32 -17.13 -8.45
CA PRO A 206 6.28 -18.37 -7.70
C PRO A 206 7.65 -19.07 -7.75
N GLY A 207 8.05 -19.76 -6.72
CA GLY A 207 9.30 -20.53 -6.77
C GLY A 207 9.98 -20.76 -5.43
N SER A 208 9.82 -19.85 -4.48
CA SER A 208 10.39 -20.00 -3.14
C SER A 208 9.31 -19.96 -2.07
N ASN A 209 9.58 -20.65 -0.98
CA ASN A 209 8.81 -20.57 0.27
C ASN A 209 9.61 -19.93 1.40
N ASP A 210 10.67 -19.21 1.05
CA ASP A 210 11.54 -18.57 2.04
C ASP A 210 11.95 -17.16 1.61
N TRP A 211 11.78 -16.18 2.52
CA TRP A 211 12.25 -14.83 2.32
C TRP A 211 13.76 -14.76 2.47
N MET A 212 14.40 -14.06 1.58
CA MET A 212 15.84 -13.81 1.56
C MET A 212 16.16 -12.40 1.99
N LYS A 213 17.22 -12.21 2.79
CA LYS A 213 17.72 -10.88 3.12
C LYS A 213 18.49 -10.30 1.94
N GLY A 214 18.11 -9.12 1.50
CA GLY A 214 18.88 -8.34 0.54
C GLY A 214 19.99 -7.57 1.25
N LYS A 215 21.09 -7.30 0.55
CA LYS A 215 22.11 -6.38 1.03
C LYS A 215 21.66 -4.96 0.67
N PRO A 216 21.59 -4.02 1.62
CA PRO A 216 21.44 -2.61 1.30
C PRO A 216 22.74 -2.10 0.69
N THR A 217 22.95 -2.29 -0.60
CA THR A 217 24.10 -1.74 -1.30
C THR A 217 23.61 -0.69 -2.29
N HIS A 218 24.25 0.47 -2.30
CA HIS A 218 24.05 1.49 -3.34
C HIS A 218 24.30 0.95 -4.77
N SER A 219 24.91 -0.24 -4.89
CA SER A 219 25.24 -0.91 -6.14
C SER A 219 24.28 -2.02 -6.56
N SER A 220 23.41 -2.52 -5.68
CA SER A 220 22.42 -3.56 -6.04
C SER A 220 21.14 -3.00 -6.65
N LEU A 221 20.96 -1.69 -6.69
CA LEU A 221 19.94 -1.01 -7.50
C LEU A 221 20.22 -1.12 -9.01
N ASP A 222 21.45 -1.43 -9.42
CA ASP A 222 21.81 -1.65 -10.82
C ASP A 222 21.27 -2.96 -11.39
N LEU A 223 20.81 -3.91 -10.55
CA LEU A 223 20.23 -5.17 -10.98
C LEU A 223 18.71 -5.12 -11.18
N LEU A 224 18.07 -4.05 -10.73
CA LEU A 224 16.63 -3.88 -10.83
C LEU A 224 16.36 -2.61 -11.63
N GLN A 225 16.40 -2.70 -12.95
CA GLN A 225 15.75 -1.68 -13.78
C GLN A 225 14.24 -1.75 -13.49
N LEU A 226 13.84 -0.93 -12.54
CA LEU A 226 12.49 -0.76 -12.06
C LEU A 226 11.59 -0.28 -13.20
N GLU A 227 10.82 -1.17 -13.83
CA GLU A 227 9.56 -0.73 -14.40
C GLU A 227 8.56 -0.63 -13.26
N SER A 228 8.36 0.59 -12.91
CA SER A 228 7.57 1.19 -11.88
C SER A 228 6.12 0.70 -11.80
N HIS A 229 5.82 -0.03 -10.74
CA HIS A 229 4.55 0.01 -10.05
C HIS A 229 4.80 0.03 -8.54
N LEU A 230 5.84 0.76 -8.12
CA LEU A 230 6.02 1.05 -6.70
C LEU A 230 5.03 2.18 -6.36
N PHE A 231 3.92 1.82 -5.76
CA PHE A 231 3.08 2.78 -5.06
C PHE A 231 3.66 2.96 -3.66
N MET A 232 4.43 4.03 -3.46
CA MET A 232 4.73 4.54 -2.11
C MET A 232 3.62 5.51 -1.73
N PHE A 233 2.94 5.26 -0.66
CA PHE A 233 2.03 6.17 -0.01
C PHE A 233 2.64 6.76 1.27
#